data_f45fa6212294d3acfd79d5480575f543
#
_entry.id   f45fa6212294d3acfd79d5480575f543
#
_cell.length_a   1.000
_cell.length_b   1.000
_cell.length_c   1.000
_cell.angle_alpha   90.00
_cell.angle_beta   90.00
_cell.angle_gamma   90.00
#
_symmetry.space_group_name_H-M   'P 1'
#
loop_
_entity.id
_entity.type
_entity.pdbx_description
1 polymer ?
#
loop_
_entity_poly.entity_id
_entity_poly.type
_entity_poly.pdbx_seq_one_letter_code
_entity_poly.pdbx_strand_id
1 'polypeptide(L)'
;MALLTVFTPAYNRASTLPRTYQSLCEQECKDFIWLIVDDGSSDNTRELVEGWKNQDNGFEIQYIYKKNGGMHTAHNVAYENIHTELNVCIDSDDRMAEGAVKKIKTAWLKARNKNYAGL
;
A
#
# COMPACT_ATOMS: atom_id res chain seq x y z
N MET A 1 -11.29 -6.51 9.41
CA MET A 1 -10.83 -6.52 8.02
C MET A 1 -10.53 -5.12 7.52
N ALA A 2 -9.43 -4.94 6.82
CA ALA A 2 -9.09 -3.63 6.26
C ALA A 2 -10.00 -3.27 5.09
N LEU A 3 -10.34 -2.00 4.98
CA LEU A 3 -11.15 -1.46 3.90
C LEU A 3 -10.31 -1.15 2.66
N LEU A 4 -9.07 -0.77 2.84
CA LEU A 4 -8.21 -0.20 1.80
C LEU A 4 -6.91 -0.98 1.69
N THR A 5 -6.47 -1.23 0.46
CA THR A 5 -5.11 -1.67 0.20
C THR A 5 -4.33 -0.53 -0.44
N VAL A 6 -3.24 -0.13 0.22
CA VAL A 6 -2.26 0.77 -0.37
C VAL A 6 -1.21 -0.12 -1.02
N PHE A 7 -1.04 -0.05 -2.34
CA PHE A 7 -0.03 -0.87 -2.99
C PHE A 7 1.09 -0.02 -3.60
N THR A 8 2.29 -0.56 -3.53
CA THR A 8 3.49 0.13 -3.97
C THR A 8 4.31 -0.81 -4.84
N PRO A 9 4.39 -0.55 -6.16
CA PRO A 9 5.36 -1.26 -6.99
C PRO A 9 6.75 -0.70 -6.70
N ALA A 10 7.74 -1.56 -6.57
CA ALA A 10 9.09 -1.14 -6.20
C ALA A 10 10.13 -1.87 -7.03
N TYR A 11 11.16 -1.13 -7.42
CA TYR A 11 12.34 -1.70 -8.07
C TYR A 11 13.55 -0.87 -7.66
N ASN A 12 14.44 -1.47 -6.85
CA ASN A 12 15.66 -0.80 -6.36
C ASN A 12 15.36 0.56 -5.71
N ARG A 13 14.41 0.57 -4.76
CA ARG A 13 13.95 1.79 -4.08
C ARG A 13 14.23 1.80 -2.58
N ALA A 14 15.25 1.06 -2.13
CA ALA A 14 15.61 1.02 -0.71
C ALA A 14 15.91 2.41 -0.15
N SER A 15 16.40 3.34 -0.97
CA SER A 15 16.72 4.70 -0.53
C SER A 15 15.49 5.58 -0.31
N THR A 16 14.38 5.33 -1.01
CA THR A 16 13.18 6.18 -0.93
C THR A 16 12.02 5.52 -0.22
N LEU A 17 11.96 4.21 -0.22
CA LEU A 17 10.88 3.45 0.39
C LEU A 17 10.68 3.73 1.88
N PRO A 18 11.72 4.00 2.70
CA PRO A 18 11.51 4.36 4.09
C PRO A 18 10.65 5.59 4.31
N ARG A 19 10.68 6.55 3.39
CA ARG A 19 9.81 7.73 3.45
C ARG A 19 8.34 7.34 3.29
N THR A 20 8.05 6.44 2.35
CA THR A 20 6.71 5.91 2.14
C THR A 20 6.23 5.18 3.39
N TYR A 21 7.07 4.30 3.93
CA TYR A 21 6.78 3.58 5.16
C TYR A 21 6.43 4.51 6.31
N GLN A 22 7.27 5.52 6.53
CA GLN A 22 7.05 6.48 7.62
C GLN A 22 5.71 7.20 7.45
N SER A 23 5.37 7.62 6.22
CA SER A 23 4.11 8.32 5.95
C SER A 23 2.89 7.45 6.26
N LEU A 24 3.01 6.14 6.09
CA LEU A 24 1.93 5.22 6.43
C LEU A 24 1.84 5.00 7.94
N CYS A 25 2.99 4.94 8.63
CA CYS A 25 3.01 4.85 10.09
C CYS A 25 2.39 6.07 10.76
N GLU A 26 2.46 7.23 10.11
CA GLU A 26 1.93 8.49 10.63
C GLU A 26 0.44 8.68 10.40
N GLN A 27 -0.20 7.79 9.65
CA GLN A 27 -1.65 7.86 9.45
C GLN A 27 -2.39 7.58 10.75
N GLU A 28 -3.37 8.40 11.08
CA GLU A 28 -4.22 8.18 12.26
C GLU A 28 -5.08 6.93 12.07
N CYS A 29 -5.65 6.78 10.88
CA CYS A 29 -6.47 5.61 10.55
C CYS A 29 -5.58 4.51 10.01
N LYS A 30 -5.57 3.36 10.69
CA LYS A 30 -4.77 2.20 10.30
C LYS A 30 -5.60 1.11 9.61
N ASP A 31 -6.77 1.45 9.11
CA ASP A 31 -7.67 0.50 8.46
C ASP A 31 -7.24 0.25 7.01
N PHE A 32 -5.98 -0.14 6.82
CA PHE A 32 -5.44 -0.44 5.50
C PHE A 32 -4.37 -1.54 5.60
N ILE A 33 -4.12 -2.15 4.45
CA ILE A 33 -3.02 -3.09 4.23
C ILE A 33 -2.03 -2.42 3.28
N TRP A 34 -0.74 -2.54 3.56
CA TRP A 34 0.30 -2.07 2.64
C TRP A 34 0.85 -3.24 1.87
N LEU A 35 0.56 -3.29 0.57
CA LEU A 35 1.04 -4.34 -0.33
C LEU A 35 2.20 -3.79 -1.15
N ILE A 36 3.38 -4.38 -0.98
CA ILE A 36 4.58 -4.01 -1.73
C ILE A 36 4.84 -5.12 -2.74
N VAL A 37 4.87 -4.78 -4.01
CA VAL A 37 5.24 -5.70 -5.08
C VAL A 37 6.62 -5.31 -5.58
N ASP A 38 7.61 -6.14 -5.25
CA ASP A 38 9.01 -5.90 -5.59
C ASP A 38 9.30 -6.54 -6.94
N ASP A 39 9.58 -5.72 -7.94
CA ASP A 39 9.84 -6.15 -9.31
C ASP A 39 11.30 -6.56 -9.52
N GLY A 40 11.80 -7.45 -8.67
CA GLY A 40 13.11 -8.04 -8.82
C GLY A 40 14.27 -7.17 -8.36
N SER A 41 14.09 -6.39 -7.27
CA SER A 41 15.16 -5.53 -6.75
C SER A 41 16.42 -6.31 -6.42
N SER A 42 17.56 -5.72 -6.74
CA SER A 42 18.89 -6.26 -6.43
C SER A 42 19.53 -5.56 -5.24
N ASP A 43 18.94 -4.48 -4.74
CA ASP A 43 19.42 -3.79 -3.53
C ASP A 43 18.83 -4.43 -2.27
N ASN A 44 18.90 -3.74 -1.12
CA ASN A 44 18.39 -4.26 0.15
C ASN A 44 16.92 -3.94 0.41
N THR A 45 16.13 -3.70 -0.62
CA THR A 45 14.68 -3.44 -0.49
C THR A 45 13.99 -4.54 0.29
N ARG A 46 14.29 -5.80 -0.05
CA ARG A 46 13.67 -6.96 0.60
C ARG A 46 13.94 -6.99 2.11
N GLU A 47 15.19 -6.78 2.51
CA GLU A 47 15.58 -6.80 3.92
C GLU A 47 14.88 -5.70 4.70
N LEU A 48 14.75 -4.51 4.10
CA LEU A 48 14.03 -3.40 4.73
C LEU A 48 12.57 -3.76 5.00
N VAL A 49 11.89 -4.28 3.99
CA VAL A 49 10.47 -4.62 4.12
C VAL A 49 10.26 -5.74 5.11
N GLU A 50 11.10 -6.77 5.07
CA GLU A 50 11.02 -7.88 6.04
C GLU A 50 11.21 -7.37 7.47
N GLY A 51 12.11 -6.42 7.68
CA GLY A 51 12.31 -5.79 8.98
C GLY A 51 11.07 -5.05 9.44
N TRP A 52 10.41 -4.33 8.55
CA TRP A 52 9.17 -3.62 8.89
C TRP A 52 8.03 -4.57 9.20
N LYS A 53 7.92 -5.69 8.49
CA LYS A 53 6.88 -6.68 8.73
C LYS A 53 6.95 -7.25 10.15
N ASN A 54 8.15 -7.31 10.71
CA ASN A 54 8.36 -7.85 12.05
C ASN A 54 8.07 -6.85 13.17
N GLN A 55 7.73 -5.61 12.83
CA GLN A 55 7.39 -4.58 13.80
C GLN A 55 5.87 -4.47 13.97
N ASP A 56 5.46 -3.91 15.11
CA ASP A 56 4.05 -3.63 15.34
C ASP A 56 3.72 -2.26 14.73
N ASN A 57 3.22 -2.29 13.51
CA ASN A 57 2.95 -1.08 12.74
C ASN A 57 1.51 -0.57 12.90
N GLY A 58 0.62 -1.38 13.47
CA GLY A 58 -0.80 -1.08 13.52
C GLY A 58 -1.55 -1.42 12.23
N PHE A 59 -0.83 -1.81 11.18
CA PHE A 59 -1.41 -2.26 9.91
C PHE A 59 -0.59 -3.44 9.37
N GLU A 60 -1.22 -4.22 8.51
CA GLU A 60 -0.55 -5.37 7.90
C GLU A 60 0.31 -4.94 6.72
N ILE A 61 1.50 -5.53 6.60
CA ILE A 61 2.37 -5.35 5.44
C ILE A 61 2.45 -6.68 4.72
N GLN A 62 2.14 -6.68 3.42
CA GLN A 62 2.28 -7.82 2.54
C GLN A 62 3.39 -7.52 1.53
N TYR A 63 4.26 -8.48 1.29
CA TYR A 63 5.40 -8.30 0.41
C TYR A 63 5.43 -9.44 -0.60
N ILE A 64 5.48 -9.09 -1.88
CA ILE A 64 5.59 -10.07 -2.96
C ILE A 64 6.85 -9.72 -3.76
N TYR A 65 7.77 -10.67 -3.85
CA TYR A 65 8.95 -10.55 -4.70
C TYR A 65 8.67 -11.30 -6.00
N LYS A 66 8.89 -10.64 -7.14
CA LYS A 66 8.69 -11.25 -8.44
C LYS A 66 9.92 -11.01 -9.30
N LYS A 67 10.10 -11.85 -10.33
CA LYS A 67 11.14 -11.64 -11.32
C LYS A 67 10.89 -10.32 -12.04
N ASN A 68 11.97 -9.57 -12.31
CA ASN A 68 11.86 -8.29 -13.02
C ASN A 68 11.14 -8.47 -14.36
N GLY A 69 10.08 -7.71 -14.56
CA GLY A 69 9.28 -7.76 -15.78
C GLY A 69 8.65 -6.41 -16.13
N GLY A 70 9.01 -5.36 -15.37
CA GLY A 70 8.50 -4.01 -15.60
C GLY A 70 7.34 -3.64 -14.68
N MET A 71 7.10 -2.33 -14.55
CA MET A 71 6.12 -1.79 -13.61
C MET A 71 4.69 -2.28 -13.91
N HIS A 72 4.30 -2.44 -15.17
CA HIS A 72 2.96 -2.90 -15.47
C HIS A 72 2.72 -4.33 -15.00
N THR A 73 3.75 -5.19 -14.99
CA THR A 73 3.63 -6.54 -14.45
C THR A 73 3.49 -6.51 -12.93
N ALA A 74 4.17 -5.56 -12.27
CA ALA A 74 4.02 -5.36 -10.83
C ALA A 74 2.59 -4.91 -10.48
N HIS A 75 1.99 -4.03 -11.28
CA HIS A 75 0.61 -3.62 -11.09
C HIS A 75 -0.35 -4.81 -11.25
N ASN A 76 -0.13 -5.65 -12.25
CA ASN A 76 -0.96 -6.83 -12.47
C ASN A 76 -0.90 -7.78 -11.27
N VAL A 77 0.30 -8.02 -10.73
CA VAL A 77 0.46 -8.86 -9.54
C VAL A 77 -0.26 -8.24 -8.34
N ALA A 78 -0.16 -6.92 -8.19
CA ALA A 78 -0.86 -6.22 -7.11
C ALA A 78 -2.36 -6.44 -7.20
N TYR A 79 -2.95 -6.22 -8.38
CA TYR A 79 -4.40 -6.39 -8.57
C TYR A 79 -4.86 -7.82 -8.32
N GLU A 80 -4.05 -8.81 -8.65
CA GLU A 80 -4.36 -10.21 -8.37
C GLU A 80 -4.42 -10.51 -6.87
N ASN A 81 -3.74 -9.70 -6.05
CA ASN A 81 -3.59 -9.91 -4.62
C ASN A 81 -4.35 -8.91 -3.76
N ILE A 82 -5.11 -8.00 -4.37
CA ILE A 82 -5.93 -7.04 -3.63
C ILE A 82 -7.32 -7.63 -3.42
N HIS A 83 -7.72 -7.73 -2.16
CA HIS A 83 -9.00 -8.31 -1.76
C HIS A 83 -9.85 -7.36 -0.92
N THR A 84 -9.44 -6.08 -0.82
CA THR A 84 -10.19 -5.05 -0.10
C THR A 84 -11.15 -4.34 -1.05
N GLU A 85 -12.13 -3.61 -0.49
CA GLU A 85 -13.09 -2.86 -1.30
C GLU A 85 -12.42 -1.74 -2.11
N LEU A 86 -11.38 -1.12 -1.54
CA LEU A 86 -10.67 -0.01 -2.16
C LEU A 86 -9.20 -0.31 -2.30
N ASN A 87 -8.59 0.32 -3.29
CA ASN A 87 -7.13 0.31 -3.41
C ASN A 87 -6.63 1.65 -3.91
N VAL A 88 -5.38 1.98 -3.57
CA VAL A 88 -4.70 3.18 -4.04
C VAL A 88 -3.23 2.85 -4.25
N CYS A 89 -2.66 3.41 -5.31
CA CYS A 89 -1.24 3.22 -5.63
C CYS A 89 -0.44 4.39 -5.07
N ILE A 90 0.62 4.07 -4.32
CA ILE A 90 1.64 5.03 -3.90
C ILE A 90 2.95 4.56 -4.48
N ASP A 91 3.58 5.38 -5.30
CA ASP A 91 4.87 5.02 -5.88
C ASP A 91 5.95 4.90 -4.80
N SER A 92 6.96 4.09 -5.07
CA SER A 92 8.01 3.77 -4.10
C SER A 92 8.92 4.94 -3.74
N ASP A 93 8.81 6.06 -4.45
CA ASP A 93 9.54 7.30 -4.15
C ASP A 93 8.59 8.40 -3.63
N ASP A 94 7.36 8.04 -3.32
CA ASP A 94 6.33 8.98 -2.88
C ASP A 94 5.95 8.72 -1.42
N ARG A 95 5.05 9.52 -0.89
CA ARG A 95 4.55 9.35 0.47
C ARG A 95 3.07 9.65 0.54
N MET A 96 2.40 9.03 1.51
CA MET A 96 0.99 9.26 1.76
C MET A 96 0.82 10.59 2.50
N ALA A 97 -0.11 11.42 2.03
CA ALA A 97 -0.41 12.68 2.70
C ALA A 97 -1.02 12.42 4.08
N GLU A 98 -0.78 13.35 5.01
CA GLU A 98 -1.34 13.26 6.35
C GLU A 98 -2.87 13.21 6.31
N GLY A 99 -3.44 12.25 7.03
CA GLY A 99 -4.89 12.07 7.07
C GLY A 99 -5.53 11.51 5.81
N ALA A 100 -4.73 11.09 4.82
CA ALA A 100 -5.25 10.60 3.54
C ALA A 100 -6.13 9.36 3.70
N VAL A 101 -5.71 8.40 4.52
CA VAL A 101 -6.48 7.16 4.73
C VAL A 101 -7.84 7.48 5.33
N LYS A 102 -7.87 8.34 6.33
CA LYS A 102 -9.11 8.76 6.98
C LYS A 102 -10.05 9.44 5.98
N LYS A 103 -9.51 10.33 5.14
CA LYS A 103 -10.29 11.02 4.11
C LYS A 103 -10.86 10.05 3.08
N ILE A 104 -10.06 9.11 2.62
CA ILE A 104 -10.50 8.09 1.66
C ILE A 104 -11.63 7.26 2.26
N LYS A 105 -11.45 6.79 3.49
CA LYS A 105 -12.45 5.99 4.18
C LYS A 105 -13.76 6.76 4.37
N THR A 106 -13.67 8.01 4.81
CA THR A 106 -14.84 8.86 5.03
C THR A 106 -15.59 9.12 3.72
N ALA A 107 -14.87 9.44 2.66
CA ALA A 107 -15.46 9.68 1.35
C ALA A 107 -16.14 8.42 0.81
N TRP A 108 -15.53 7.28 0.96
CA TRP A 108 -16.10 6.01 0.51
C TRP A 108 -17.37 5.66 1.26
N LEU A 109 -17.39 5.80 2.58
CA LEU A 109 -18.55 5.50 3.39
C LEU A 109 -19.71 6.42 3.04
N LYS A 110 -19.46 7.70 2.78
CA LYS A 110 -20.49 8.65 2.33
C LYS A 110 -21.04 8.26 0.96
N ALA A 111 -20.17 7.94 0.02
CA ALA A 111 -20.58 7.55 -1.33
C ALA A 111 -21.40 6.27 -1.30
N ARG A 112 -20.98 5.30 -0.50
CA ARG A 112 -21.68 4.03 -0.33
C ARG A 112 -23.09 4.25 0.23
N ASN A 113 -23.20 5.05 1.28
CA ASN A 113 -24.51 5.37 1.88
C ASN A 113 -25.39 6.15 0.91
N LYS A 114 -24.82 7.09 0.18
CA LYS A 114 -25.53 7.88 -0.81
C LYS A 114 -26.05 7.00 -1.94
N ASN A 115 -25.25 6.04 -2.40
CA ASN A 115 -25.67 5.10 -3.44
C ASN A 115 -26.86 4.27 -2.96
N TYR A 116 -26.83 3.79 -1.74
CA TYR A 116 -27.94 3.03 -1.17
C TYR A 116 -29.20 3.90 -1.06
N ALA A 117 -29.04 5.13 -0.63
CA ALA A 117 -30.16 6.05 -0.49
C ALA A 117 -30.70 6.52 -1.84
N GLY A 118 -29.84 6.59 -2.85
CA GLY A 118 -30.20 7.07 -4.17
C GLY A 118 -30.78 6.00 -5.10
N LEU A 119 -30.71 4.77 -4.65
CA LEU A 119 -31.22 3.66 -5.42
C LEU A 119 -32.68 3.40 -5.03
#